data_46e9af5b251490ea0ddff850bf9b789c
#
_entry.id   46e9af5b251490ea0ddff850bf9b789c
#
_cell.length_a   1.000
_cell.length_b   1.000
_cell.length_c   1.000
_cell.angle_alpha   90.00
_cell.angle_beta   90.00
_cell.angle_gamma   90.00
#
_symmetry.space_group_name_H-M   'P 1'
#
loop_
_entity.id
_entity.type
_entity.pdbx_description
1 polymer ?
#
loop_
_entity_poly.entity_id
_entity_poly.type
_entity_poly.pdbx_seq_one_letter_code
_entity_poly.pdbx_strand_id
1 'polypeptide(L)'
;MSDTELAILVDRFMRQIHMSLQAKASGFDTENVGTGGGMELITLADMGPSEEHELTRRVARDKSQMTRLMKSLETKGLLERTTSKADARVSIVSLTPFGNEVVDTLRRAVAEAIGQVLSPITAQEKEQLKDLMRKALG
;
A
#
# COMPACT_ATOMS: atom_id res chain seq x y z
N MET A 1 -13.99 26.98 1.19
CA MET A 1 -12.69 26.29 1.04
C MET A 1 -12.39 26.10 -0.44
N SER A 2 -11.20 26.52 -0.88
CA SER A 2 -10.79 26.29 -2.26
C SER A 2 -10.23 24.88 -2.42
N ASP A 3 -10.26 24.37 -3.65
CA ASP A 3 -9.68 23.05 -3.94
C ASP A 3 -8.17 23.04 -3.70
N THR A 4 -7.51 24.19 -3.81
CA THR A 4 -6.08 24.33 -3.50
C THR A 4 -5.81 24.08 -2.02
N GLU A 5 -6.65 24.62 -1.14
CA GLU A 5 -6.54 24.38 0.29
C GLU A 5 -6.72 22.89 0.62
N LEU A 6 -7.71 22.25 0.00
CA LEU A 6 -7.93 20.83 0.17
C LEU A 6 -6.70 20.02 -0.28
N ALA A 7 -6.09 20.38 -1.40
CA ALA A 7 -4.88 19.74 -1.89
C ALA A 7 -3.72 19.86 -0.89
N ILE A 8 -3.56 21.02 -0.28
CA ILE A 8 -2.53 21.25 0.76
C ILE A 8 -2.79 20.36 1.98
N LEU A 9 -4.03 20.26 2.41
CA LEU A 9 -4.41 19.43 3.56
C LEU A 9 -4.15 17.95 3.29
N VAL A 10 -4.52 17.47 2.10
CA VAL A 10 -4.25 16.09 1.70
C VAL A 10 -2.74 15.82 1.68
N ASP A 11 -1.95 16.72 1.10
CA ASP A 11 -0.50 16.58 1.04
C ASP A 11 0.11 16.51 2.44
N ARG A 12 -0.29 17.41 3.34
CA ARG A 12 0.19 17.42 4.73
C ARG A 12 -0.19 16.13 5.46
N PHE A 13 -1.41 15.66 5.26
CA PHE A 13 -1.89 14.42 5.85
C PHE A 13 -0.99 13.23 5.45
N MET A 14 -0.75 13.09 4.15
CA MET A 14 0.09 12.03 3.61
C MET A 14 1.53 12.14 4.13
N ARG A 15 2.08 13.35 4.19
CA ARG A 15 3.44 13.56 4.71
C ARG A 15 3.56 13.19 6.18
N GLN A 16 2.57 13.50 7.00
CA GLN A 16 2.59 13.13 8.42
C GLN A 16 2.58 11.63 8.61
N ILE A 17 1.77 10.90 7.84
CA ILE A 17 1.77 9.44 7.87
C ILE A 17 3.14 8.90 7.46
N HIS A 18 3.67 9.41 6.36
CA HIS A 18 4.96 8.99 5.83
C HIS A 18 6.09 9.22 6.85
N MET A 19 6.13 10.40 7.47
CA MET A 19 7.14 10.72 8.49
C MET A 19 7.03 9.79 9.70
N SER A 20 5.81 9.47 10.14
CA SER A 20 5.61 8.55 11.26
C SER A 20 6.13 7.15 10.93
N LEU A 21 5.87 6.66 9.72
CA LEU A 21 6.36 5.36 9.28
C LEU A 21 7.88 5.35 9.16
N GLN A 22 8.47 6.39 8.57
CA GLN A 22 9.93 6.50 8.41
C GLN A 22 10.65 6.50 9.76
N ALA A 23 10.10 7.20 10.74
CA ALA A 23 10.71 7.28 12.07
C ALA A 23 10.79 5.91 12.77
N LYS A 24 9.93 4.98 12.42
CA LYS A 24 9.84 3.65 13.04
C LYS A 24 10.28 2.53 12.12
N ALA A 25 10.70 2.84 10.89
CA ALA A 25 10.98 1.83 9.85
C ALA A 25 12.04 0.81 10.27
N SER A 26 13.08 1.23 11.00
CA SER A 26 14.12 0.32 11.47
C SER A 26 13.60 -0.78 12.39
N GLY A 27 12.46 -0.54 13.06
CA GLY A 27 11.85 -1.49 13.98
C GLY A 27 10.90 -2.49 13.32
N PHE A 28 10.35 -2.18 12.13
CA PHE A 28 9.38 -3.07 11.48
C PHE A 28 9.70 -3.40 10.02
N ASP A 29 10.43 -2.55 9.31
CA ASP A 29 10.73 -2.74 7.89
C ASP A 29 12.07 -3.47 7.71
N THR A 30 12.14 -4.69 8.23
CA THR A 30 13.36 -5.50 8.23
C THR A 30 13.79 -5.90 6.81
N GLU A 31 12.86 -5.94 5.86
CA GLU A 31 13.13 -6.30 4.47
C GLU A 31 13.36 -5.08 3.58
N ASN A 32 13.34 -3.89 4.16
CA ASN A 32 13.60 -2.63 3.46
C ASN A 32 12.69 -2.44 2.24
N VAL A 33 11.41 -2.69 2.42
CA VAL A 33 10.42 -2.52 1.33
C VAL A 33 10.02 -1.07 1.12
N GLY A 34 10.19 -0.23 2.14
CA GLY A 34 9.79 1.17 2.11
C GLY A 34 8.28 1.36 2.21
N THR A 35 7.85 2.61 2.35
CA THR A 35 6.43 2.94 2.50
C THR A 35 5.63 2.55 1.26
N GLY A 36 6.14 2.88 0.08
CA GLY A 36 5.47 2.55 -1.19
C GLY A 36 5.35 1.05 -1.40
N GLY A 37 6.45 0.32 -1.24
CA GLY A 37 6.46 -1.14 -1.39
C GLY A 37 5.55 -1.83 -0.38
N GLY A 38 5.50 -1.31 0.85
CA GLY A 38 4.63 -1.84 1.89
C GLY A 38 3.15 -1.75 1.52
N MET A 39 2.72 -0.62 0.97
CA MET A 39 1.33 -0.44 0.57
C MET A 39 0.95 -1.35 -0.61
N GLU A 40 1.85 -1.58 -1.56
CA GLU A 40 1.61 -2.51 -2.66
C GLU A 40 1.45 -3.94 -2.15
N LEU A 41 2.27 -4.37 -1.19
CA LEU A 41 2.14 -5.69 -0.58
C LEU A 41 0.82 -5.85 0.15
N ILE A 42 0.42 -4.85 0.94
CA ILE A 42 -0.86 -4.86 1.67
C ILE A 42 -2.02 -4.93 0.68
N THR A 43 -1.96 -4.14 -0.40
CA THR A 43 -3.00 -4.13 -1.43
C THR A 43 -3.10 -5.49 -2.11
N LEU A 44 -1.97 -6.10 -2.43
CA LEU A 44 -1.96 -7.43 -3.03
C LEU A 44 -2.55 -8.48 -2.07
N ALA A 45 -2.26 -8.36 -0.78
CA ALA A 45 -2.85 -9.25 0.22
C ALA A 45 -4.38 -9.16 0.22
N ASP A 46 -4.93 -7.96 0.10
CA ASP A 46 -6.37 -7.74 0.05
C ASP A 46 -7.00 -8.26 -1.23
N MET A 47 -6.31 -8.11 -2.36
CA MET A 47 -6.81 -8.58 -3.66
C MET A 47 -6.69 -10.09 -3.84
N GLY A 48 -5.70 -10.72 -3.20
CA GLY A 48 -5.30 -12.09 -3.50
C GLY A 48 -4.50 -12.18 -4.79
N PRO A 49 -4.19 -13.40 -5.27
CA PRO A 49 -3.47 -13.57 -6.53
C PRO A 49 -4.15 -12.79 -7.66
N SER A 50 -3.41 -11.98 -8.37
CA SER A 50 -3.96 -11.01 -9.32
C SER A 50 -3.02 -10.82 -10.51
N GLU A 51 -3.56 -10.40 -11.63
CA GLU A 51 -2.77 -9.98 -12.76
C GLU A 51 -1.97 -8.72 -12.36
N GLU A 52 -0.71 -8.65 -12.75
CA GLU A 52 0.17 -7.54 -12.37
C GLU A 52 -0.41 -6.19 -12.78
N HIS A 53 -1.02 -6.10 -13.97
CA HIS A 53 -1.60 -4.84 -14.44
C HIS A 53 -2.82 -4.41 -13.61
N GLU A 54 -3.56 -5.35 -13.03
CA GLU A 54 -4.67 -5.04 -12.12
C GLU A 54 -4.16 -4.39 -10.83
N LEU A 55 -3.08 -4.95 -10.26
CA LEU A 55 -2.44 -4.37 -9.09
C LEU A 55 -1.90 -2.98 -9.38
N THR A 56 -1.21 -2.82 -10.53
CA THR A 56 -0.66 -1.53 -10.96
C THR A 56 -1.75 -0.47 -11.03
N ARG A 57 -2.89 -0.82 -11.61
CA ARG A 57 -4.03 0.08 -11.72
C ARG A 57 -4.62 0.44 -10.36
N ARG A 58 -4.75 -0.56 -9.49
CA ARG A 58 -5.33 -0.36 -8.15
C ARG A 58 -4.50 0.61 -7.31
N VAL A 59 -3.17 0.52 -7.36
CA VAL A 59 -2.29 1.39 -6.60
C VAL A 59 -1.95 2.69 -7.33
N ALA A 60 -2.42 2.85 -8.56
CA ALA A 60 -2.24 4.07 -9.37
C ALA A 60 -0.76 4.47 -9.52
N ARG A 61 0.11 3.48 -9.74
CA ARG A 61 1.54 3.72 -9.94
C ARG A 61 1.92 3.71 -11.40
N ASP A 62 3.04 4.37 -11.70
CA ASP A 62 3.68 4.32 -13.00
C ASP A 62 4.15 2.90 -13.31
N LYS A 63 3.94 2.44 -14.55
CA LYS A 63 4.25 1.08 -14.99
C LYS A 63 5.74 0.74 -14.79
N SER A 64 6.64 1.66 -15.12
CA SER A 64 8.09 1.43 -14.99
C SER A 64 8.49 1.27 -13.54
N GLN A 65 7.98 2.12 -12.66
CA GLN A 65 8.23 2.02 -11.22
C GLN A 65 7.66 0.71 -10.66
N MET A 66 6.47 0.32 -11.11
CA MET A 66 5.82 -0.89 -10.66
C MET A 66 6.61 -2.14 -11.08
N THR A 67 7.10 -2.17 -12.31
CA THR A 67 7.93 -3.27 -12.80
C THR A 67 9.18 -3.48 -11.94
N ARG A 68 9.86 -2.38 -11.60
CA ARG A 68 11.05 -2.44 -10.76
C ARG A 68 10.72 -2.89 -9.33
N LEU A 69 9.61 -2.38 -8.79
CA LEU A 69 9.17 -2.73 -7.45
C LEU A 69 8.81 -4.22 -7.37
N MET A 70 8.04 -4.72 -8.32
CA MET A 70 7.65 -6.14 -8.35
C MET A 70 8.87 -7.04 -8.41
N LYS A 71 9.86 -6.70 -9.22
CA LYS A 71 11.10 -7.46 -9.33
C LYS A 71 11.87 -7.43 -8.00
N SER A 72 11.94 -6.29 -7.34
CA SER A 72 12.60 -6.16 -6.04
C SER A 72 11.92 -7.04 -4.99
N LEU A 73 10.60 -6.99 -4.92
CA LEU A 73 9.83 -7.79 -3.95
C LEU A 73 9.93 -9.29 -4.23
N GLU A 74 9.98 -9.67 -5.49
CA GLU A 74 10.20 -11.06 -5.90
C GLU A 74 11.59 -11.54 -5.46
N THR A 75 12.62 -10.73 -5.69
CA THR A 75 14.00 -11.03 -5.28
C THR A 75 14.12 -11.21 -3.77
N LYS A 76 13.36 -10.44 -3.00
CA LYS A 76 13.32 -10.54 -1.53
C LYS A 76 12.50 -11.74 -1.03
N GLY A 77 11.86 -12.48 -1.92
CA GLY A 77 11.04 -13.64 -1.56
C GLY A 77 9.70 -13.30 -0.98
N LEU A 78 9.20 -12.07 -1.19
CA LEU A 78 7.94 -11.59 -0.63
C LEU A 78 6.75 -11.87 -1.56
N LEU A 79 7.00 -11.93 -2.86
CA LEU A 79 5.98 -12.30 -3.83
C LEU A 79 6.56 -13.27 -4.84
N GLU A 80 5.67 -13.96 -5.52
CA GLU A 80 6.03 -14.84 -6.62
C GLU A 80 5.18 -14.50 -7.84
N ARG A 81 5.75 -14.78 -8.99
CA ARG A 81 5.14 -14.47 -10.28
C ARG A 81 4.97 -15.75 -11.04
N THR A 82 3.76 -15.98 -11.54
CA THR A 82 3.44 -17.13 -12.40
C THR A 82 2.79 -16.64 -13.67
N THR A 83 2.75 -17.51 -14.66
CA THR A 83 2.08 -17.20 -15.92
C THR A 83 0.59 -17.53 -15.78
N SER A 84 -0.27 -16.68 -16.34
CA SER A 84 -1.71 -16.94 -16.39
C SER A 84 -1.99 -18.19 -17.24
N LYS A 85 -2.88 -19.06 -16.76
CA LYS A 85 -3.31 -20.23 -17.51
C LYS A 85 -4.16 -19.84 -18.74
N ALA A 86 -4.83 -18.70 -18.65
CA ALA A 86 -5.67 -18.20 -19.75
C ALA A 86 -4.86 -17.50 -20.83
N ASP A 87 -3.76 -16.82 -20.48
CA ASP A 87 -2.93 -16.08 -21.42
C ASP A 87 -1.49 -16.07 -20.91
N ALA A 88 -0.59 -16.77 -21.64
CA ALA A 88 0.81 -16.90 -21.27
C ALA A 88 1.59 -15.58 -21.28
N ARG A 89 1.02 -14.51 -21.87
CA ARG A 89 1.64 -13.18 -21.88
C ARG A 89 1.34 -12.39 -20.60
N VAL A 90 0.45 -12.88 -19.74
CA VAL A 90 -0.01 -12.20 -18.56
C VAL A 90 0.65 -12.81 -17.32
N SER A 91 1.25 -11.98 -16.48
CA SER A 91 1.82 -12.39 -15.21
C SER A 91 0.79 -12.29 -14.08
N ILE A 92 0.72 -13.34 -13.27
CA ILE A 92 -0.07 -13.38 -12.03
C ILE A 92 0.92 -13.20 -10.88
N VAL A 93 0.66 -12.24 -10.01
CA VAL A 93 1.46 -12.01 -8.81
C VAL A 93 0.69 -12.46 -7.57
N SER A 94 1.38 -13.07 -6.62
CA SER A 94 0.81 -13.51 -5.37
C SER A 94 1.86 -13.40 -4.26
N LEU A 95 1.40 -13.29 -3.01
CA LEU A 95 2.30 -13.28 -1.86
C LEU A 95 2.81 -14.69 -1.59
N THR A 96 4.09 -14.78 -1.22
CA THR A 96 4.63 -16.00 -0.62
C THR A 96 4.19 -16.10 0.85
N PRO A 97 4.35 -17.27 1.51
CA PRO A 97 4.12 -17.35 2.96
C PRO A 97 4.93 -16.31 3.74
N PHE A 98 6.19 -16.07 3.34
CA PHE A 98 7.02 -15.03 3.94
C PHE A 98 6.45 -13.65 3.69
N GLY A 99 5.96 -13.38 2.47
CA GLY A 99 5.28 -12.13 2.14
C GLY A 99 4.07 -11.86 3.04
N ASN A 100 3.29 -12.88 3.33
CA ASN A 100 2.14 -12.76 4.24
C ASN A 100 2.57 -12.38 5.66
N GLU A 101 3.66 -12.96 6.15
CA GLU A 101 4.21 -12.59 7.47
C GLU A 101 4.64 -11.13 7.50
N VAL A 102 5.33 -10.67 6.46
CA VAL A 102 5.78 -9.28 6.35
C VAL A 102 4.57 -8.33 6.28
N VAL A 103 3.54 -8.70 5.53
CA VAL A 103 2.31 -7.89 5.43
C VAL A 103 1.64 -7.73 6.79
N ASP A 104 1.58 -8.77 7.61
CA ASP A 104 0.98 -8.68 8.94
C ASP A 104 1.69 -7.63 9.80
N THR A 105 3.02 -7.59 9.75
CA THR A 105 3.82 -6.58 10.45
C THR A 105 3.57 -5.18 9.89
N LEU A 106 3.55 -5.05 8.57
CA LEU A 106 3.31 -3.76 7.91
C LEU A 106 1.91 -3.22 8.19
N ARG A 107 0.89 -4.09 8.21
CA ARG A 107 -0.47 -3.67 8.53
C ARG A 107 -0.55 -3.02 9.91
N ARG A 108 0.12 -3.61 10.90
CA ARG A 108 0.14 -3.06 12.26
C ARG A 108 0.84 -1.71 12.30
N ALA A 109 1.97 -1.58 11.60
CA ALA A 109 2.72 -0.33 11.55
C ALA A 109 1.91 0.80 10.88
N VAL A 110 1.25 0.50 9.76
CA VAL A 110 0.43 1.47 9.03
C VAL A 110 -0.79 1.87 9.85
N ALA A 111 -1.47 0.90 10.47
CA ALA A 111 -2.64 1.19 11.31
C ALA A 111 -2.28 2.08 12.50
N GLU A 112 -1.13 1.84 13.13
CA GLU A 112 -0.63 2.68 14.22
C GLU A 112 -0.32 4.09 13.76
N ALA A 113 0.39 4.22 12.63
CA ALA A 113 0.77 5.53 12.09
C ALA A 113 -0.46 6.38 11.74
N ILE A 114 -1.43 5.81 11.04
CA ILE A 114 -2.63 6.55 10.66
C ILE A 114 -3.51 6.83 11.88
N GLY A 115 -3.54 5.90 12.84
CA GLY A 115 -4.26 6.09 14.09
C GLY A 115 -3.75 7.28 14.89
N GLN A 116 -2.43 7.48 14.92
CA GLN A 116 -1.80 8.63 15.58
C GLN A 116 -2.18 9.94 14.88
N VAL A 117 -2.10 9.98 13.56
CA VAL A 117 -2.46 11.19 12.79
C VAL A 117 -3.93 11.53 12.97
N LEU A 118 -4.80 10.53 13.03
CA LEU A 118 -6.25 10.71 13.18
C LEU A 118 -6.72 10.78 14.64
N SER A 119 -5.81 10.76 15.61
CA SER A 119 -6.19 10.78 17.02
C SER A 119 -7.07 11.99 17.42
N PRO A 120 -6.97 13.17 16.80
CA PRO A 120 -7.83 14.31 17.14
C PRO A 120 -9.30 14.16 16.73
N ILE A 121 -9.64 13.20 15.86
CA ILE A 121 -11.03 13.01 15.42
C ILE A 121 -11.65 11.78 16.09
N THR A 122 -12.98 11.76 16.13
CA THR A 122 -13.72 10.66 16.74
C THR A 122 -13.75 9.42 15.84
N ALA A 123 -14.13 8.28 16.41
CA ALA A 123 -14.32 7.06 15.63
C ALA A 123 -15.38 7.23 14.54
N GLN A 124 -16.46 7.94 14.85
CA GLN A 124 -17.51 8.24 13.88
C GLN A 124 -16.99 9.11 12.74
N GLU A 125 -16.22 10.14 13.07
CA GLU A 125 -15.61 11.01 12.04
C GLU A 125 -14.63 10.24 11.17
N LYS A 126 -13.88 9.29 11.75
CA LYS A 126 -13.01 8.41 10.98
C LYS A 126 -13.79 7.56 9.97
N GLU A 127 -14.93 7.02 10.36
CA GLU A 127 -15.80 6.28 9.44
C GLU A 127 -16.36 7.17 8.33
N GLN A 128 -16.72 8.40 8.66
CA GLN A 128 -17.16 9.39 7.66
C GLN A 128 -16.05 9.68 6.66
N LEU A 129 -14.80 9.82 7.14
CA LEU A 129 -13.65 10.05 6.27
C LEU A 129 -13.45 8.87 5.32
N LYS A 130 -13.53 7.64 5.81
CA LYS A 130 -13.42 6.44 4.96
C LYS A 130 -14.51 6.44 3.88
N ASP A 131 -15.74 6.74 4.25
CA ASP A 131 -16.87 6.74 3.32
C ASP A 131 -16.68 7.78 2.23
N LEU A 132 -16.22 8.98 2.59
CA LEU A 132 -15.95 10.05 1.63
C LEU A 132 -14.81 9.66 0.68
N MET A 133 -13.75 9.05 1.20
CA MET A 133 -12.64 8.58 0.37
C MET A 133 -13.08 7.49 -0.59
N ARG A 134 -13.86 6.50 -0.13
CA ARG A 134 -14.41 5.45 -0.99
C ARG A 134 -15.24 6.05 -2.11
N LYS A 135 -16.09 7.01 -1.78
CA LYS A 135 -16.93 7.68 -2.76
C LYS A 135 -16.09 8.45 -3.79
N ALA A 136 -15.05 9.15 -3.34
CA ALA A 136 -14.18 9.92 -4.23
C ALA A 136 -13.36 9.03 -5.16
N LEU A 137 -12.91 7.87 -4.67
CA LEU A 137 -12.06 6.95 -5.43
C LEU A 137 -12.84 6.02 -6.36
N GLY A 138 -14.12 5.88 -6.15
CA GLY A 138 -14.98 5.05 -7.01
C GLY A 138 -15.11 3.61 -6.61
#